data_1ee182a2982d9e814f3d12fa787346bf
#
_entry.id   1ee182a2982d9e814f3d12fa787346bf
#
_cell.length_a   1.000
_cell.length_b   1.000
_cell.length_c   1.000
_cell.angle_alpha   90.00
_cell.angle_beta   90.00
_cell.angle_gamma   90.00
#
_symmetry.space_group_name_H-M   'P 1'
#
loop_
_entity.id
_entity.type
_entity.pdbx_description
1 polymer ?
#
loop_
_entity_poly.entity_id
_entity_poly.type
_entity_poly.pdbx_seq_one_letter_code
_entity_poly.pdbx_strand_id
1 'polypeptide(L)'
;MTLASWRYHRRVTSRPAVSLAERKRQLVVDELTEAAFGLLTTQGFDAVTVDEIAAGAGVSKRTFFRYFASKEDVIVRFLAELGAGIRAELAARPAAEPPSAALRHAVSVPLAACGEHGDRALRAVQLILRTPALHARFLERQAGWHEELTAELAHRLDRDPAADLYPRLAAGMALTAFGAVLERWSDSDGAADPAELTARAFAVLAPALDAPAG
;
A
#
# COMPACT_ATOMS: atom_id res chain seq x y z
N MET A 1 -8.62 -8.21 16.16
CA MET A 1 -8.01 -6.95 15.67
C MET A 1 -8.24 -6.91 14.16
N THR A 2 -8.91 -5.90 13.69
CA THR A 2 -9.44 -5.79 12.33
C THR A 2 -8.39 -5.25 11.34
N LEU A 3 -8.50 -5.57 10.03
CA LEU A 3 -7.72 -4.93 8.94
C LEU A 3 -7.86 -3.40 8.94
N ALA A 4 -8.86 -2.86 9.66
CA ALA A 4 -9.00 -1.43 9.90
C ALA A 4 -7.77 -0.80 10.55
N SER A 5 -6.95 -1.57 11.26
CA SER A 5 -5.68 -1.10 11.85
C SER A 5 -4.54 -0.96 10.81
N TRP A 6 -4.69 -1.53 9.60
CA TRP A 6 -3.81 -1.26 8.45
C TRP A 6 -4.07 0.13 7.86
N ARG A 7 -5.18 0.77 8.28
CA ARG A 7 -5.44 2.13 7.89
C ARG A 7 -4.52 3.04 8.67
N TYR A 8 -3.68 3.69 7.93
CA TYR A 8 -2.87 4.81 8.35
C TYR A 8 -3.63 5.66 9.38
N HIS A 9 -3.08 5.82 10.59
CA HIS A 9 -3.56 6.77 11.59
C HIS A 9 -3.42 8.18 11.01
N ARG A 10 -4.42 8.57 10.23
CA ARG A 10 -4.52 9.92 9.68
C ARG A 10 -4.64 10.88 10.84
N ARG A 11 -3.58 11.65 11.10
CA ARG A 11 -3.69 12.82 11.97
C ARG A 11 -4.83 13.68 11.44
N VAL A 12 -5.83 13.90 12.29
CA VAL A 12 -7.05 14.65 12.00
C VAL A 12 -6.66 16.11 11.80
N THR A 13 -6.41 16.50 10.55
CA THR A 13 -6.62 17.87 10.12
C THR A 13 -8.11 17.98 9.77
N SER A 14 -8.77 19.05 10.15
CA SER A 14 -10.20 19.29 10.04
C SER A 14 -10.74 18.97 8.63
N ARG A 15 -11.32 17.76 8.49
CA ARG A 15 -12.02 17.32 7.28
C ARG A 15 -13.42 17.90 7.25
N PRO A 16 -13.96 18.23 6.05
CA PRO A 16 -15.40 18.43 5.91
C PRO A 16 -16.12 17.20 6.46
N ALA A 17 -17.21 17.43 7.19
CA ALA A 17 -17.96 16.38 7.87
C ALA A 17 -18.41 15.33 6.84
N VAL A 18 -17.78 14.14 6.89
CA VAL A 18 -18.17 12.99 6.05
C VAL A 18 -19.61 12.66 6.36
N SER A 19 -20.46 12.59 5.34
CA SER A 19 -21.89 12.31 5.50
C SER A 19 -22.13 10.96 6.20
N LEU A 20 -23.27 10.81 6.89
CA LEU A 20 -23.63 9.53 7.52
C LEU A 20 -23.69 8.40 6.48
N ALA A 21 -24.16 8.71 5.26
CA ALA A 21 -24.21 7.74 4.16
C ALA A 21 -22.80 7.26 3.76
N GLU A 22 -21.85 8.18 3.67
CA GLU A 22 -20.46 7.85 3.34
C GLU A 22 -19.79 7.03 4.45
N ARG A 23 -20.05 7.36 5.73
CA ARG A 23 -19.56 6.56 6.87
C ARG A 23 -20.12 5.14 6.85
N LYS A 24 -21.44 4.98 6.59
CA LYS A 24 -22.06 3.66 6.47
C LYS A 24 -21.49 2.87 5.30
N ARG A 25 -21.29 3.52 4.14
CA ARG A 25 -20.65 2.91 2.97
C ARG A 25 -19.25 2.40 3.32
N GLN A 26 -18.46 3.23 3.98
CA GLN A 26 -17.11 2.89 4.36
C GLN A 26 -17.07 1.70 5.33
N LEU A 27 -17.97 1.66 6.34
CA LEU A 27 -18.06 0.52 7.26
C LEU A 27 -18.33 -0.80 6.53
N VAL A 28 -19.28 -0.81 5.58
CA VAL A 28 -19.57 -2.03 4.80
C VAL A 28 -18.37 -2.47 3.96
N VAL A 29 -17.66 -1.52 3.36
CA VAL A 29 -16.44 -1.82 2.60
C VAL A 29 -15.36 -2.40 3.50
N ASP A 30 -15.20 -1.86 4.72
CA ASP A 30 -14.22 -2.33 5.69
C ASP A 30 -14.52 -3.77 6.15
N GLU A 31 -15.79 -4.07 6.45
CA GLU A 31 -16.23 -5.41 6.84
C GLU A 31 -16.01 -6.42 5.70
N LEU A 32 -16.35 -6.05 4.45
CA LEU A 32 -16.11 -6.90 3.28
C LEU A 32 -14.62 -7.15 3.05
N THR A 33 -13.79 -6.13 3.20
CA THR A 33 -12.33 -6.24 3.05
C THR A 33 -11.74 -7.15 4.15
N GLU A 34 -12.19 -6.97 5.40
CA GLU A 34 -11.78 -7.81 6.54
C GLU A 34 -12.14 -9.27 6.32
N ALA A 35 -13.39 -9.55 5.96
CA ALA A 35 -13.88 -10.91 5.70
C ALA A 35 -13.10 -11.55 4.53
N ALA A 36 -12.88 -10.80 3.44
CA ALA A 36 -12.14 -11.29 2.27
C ALA A 36 -10.71 -11.69 2.65
N PHE A 37 -9.95 -10.79 3.29
CA PHE A 37 -8.57 -11.11 3.70
C PHE A 37 -8.51 -12.25 4.70
N GLY A 38 -9.44 -12.32 5.66
CA GLY A 38 -9.54 -13.42 6.61
C GLY A 38 -9.69 -14.78 5.93
N LEU A 39 -10.60 -14.88 4.97
CA LEU A 39 -10.84 -16.12 4.22
C LEU A 39 -9.72 -16.43 3.23
N LEU A 40 -9.31 -15.45 2.41
CA LEU A 40 -8.31 -15.65 1.36
C LEU A 40 -6.93 -16.05 1.92
N THR A 41 -6.55 -15.52 3.08
CA THR A 41 -5.26 -15.85 3.71
C THR A 41 -5.26 -17.18 4.44
N THR A 42 -6.43 -17.74 4.76
CA THR A 42 -6.54 -19.02 5.47
C THR A 42 -6.87 -20.19 4.56
N GLN A 43 -7.68 -19.97 3.52
CA GLN A 43 -8.17 -21.02 2.62
C GLN A 43 -7.51 -20.97 1.23
N GLY A 44 -6.82 -19.87 0.91
CA GLY A 44 -6.25 -19.63 -0.42
C GLY A 44 -7.22 -18.95 -1.37
N PHE A 45 -6.64 -18.32 -2.41
CA PHE A 45 -7.39 -17.45 -3.31
C PHE A 45 -8.47 -18.20 -4.10
N ASP A 46 -8.17 -19.38 -4.65
CA ASP A 46 -9.07 -20.11 -5.54
C ASP A 46 -10.24 -20.78 -4.81
N ALA A 47 -10.02 -21.17 -3.55
CA ALA A 47 -11.03 -21.87 -2.75
C ALA A 47 -12.16 -20.95 -2.26
N VAL A 48 -11.91 -19.65 -2.09
CA VAL A 48 -12.86 -18.70 -1.52
C VAL A 48 -13.80 -18.13 -2.58
N THR A 49 -15.09 -18.14 -2.28
CA THR A 49 -16.15 -17.58 -3.11
C THR A 49 -16.63 -16.22 -2.63
N VAL A 50 -17.26 -15.45 -3.53
CA VAL A 50 -17.90 -14.16 -3.17
C VAL A 50 -19.04 -14.38 -2.17
N ASP A 51 -19.74 -15.52 -2.23
CA ASP A 51 -20.82 -15.84 -1.29
C ASP A 51 -20.29 -15.99 0.14
N GLU A 52 -19.16 -16.66 0.31
CA GLU A 52 -18.50 -16.81 1.63
C GLU A 52 -17.99 -15.48 2.16
N ILE A 53 -17.39 -14.63 1.31
CA ILE A 53 -16.94 -13.27 1.70
C ILE A 53 -18.14 -12.44 2.17
N ALA A 54 -19.23 -12.43 1.40
CA ALA A 54 -20.44 -11.69 1.75
C ALA A 54 -21.07 -12.19 3.05
N ALA A 55 -21.15 -13.51 3.24
CA ALA A 55 -21.64 -14.12 4.47
C ALA A 55 -20.76 -13.78 5.66
N GLY A 56 -19.43 -13.85 5.51
CA GLY A 56 -18.45 -13.49 6.55
C GLY A 56 -18.55 -12.02 6.99
N ALA A 57 -18.93 -11.12 6.06
CA ALA A 57 -19.19 -9.71 6.35
C ALA A 57 -20.64 -9.41 6.82
N GLY A 58 -21.49 -10.42 6.98
CA GLY A 58 -22.88 -10.25 7.38
C GLY A 58 -23.75 -9.52 6.34
N VAL A 59 -23.41 -9.59 5.04
CA VAL A 59 -24.14 -8.91 3.97
C VAL A 59 -24.57 -9.89 2.87
N SER A 60 -25.49 -9.44 1.99
CA SER A 60 -25.89 -10.26 0.83
C SER A 60 -24.84 -10.18 -0.30
N LYS A 61 -24.78 -11.21 -1.17
CA LYS A 61 -24.01 -11.20 -2.43
C LYS A 61 -24.31 -9.97 -3.30
N ARG A 62 -25.59 -9.53 -3.36
CA ARG A 62 -25.98 -8.30 -4.05
C ARG A 62 -25.31 -7.06 -3.42
N THR A 63 -25.15 -7.05 -2.09
CA THR A 63 -24.45 -5.99 -1.40
C THR A 63 -22.97 -5.99 -1.72
N PHE A 64 -22.33 -7.16 -1.79
CA PHE A 64 -20.95 -7.28 -2.25
C PHE A 64 -20.76 -6.63 -3.63
N PHE A 65 -21.55 -7.07 -4.63
CA PHE A 65 -21.44 -6.56 -6.00
C PHE A 65 -21.83 -5.08 -6.18
N ARG A 66 -22.41 -4.45 -5.18
CA ARG A 66 -22.58 -2.99 -5.17
C ARG A 66 -21.27 -2.24 -4.89
N TYR A 67 -20.30 -2.88 -4.24
CA TYR A 67 -19.04 -2.26 -3.83
C TYR A 67 -17.81 -2.77 -4.57
N PHE A 68 -17.85 -4.03 -5.01
CA PHE A 68 -16.74 -4.72 -5.65
C PHE A 68 -17.23 -5.52 -6.85
N ALA A 69 -16.52 -5.45 -7.97
CA ALA A 69 -16.85 -6.20 -9.18
C ALA A 69 -16.47 -7.68 -9.04
N SER A 70 -15.43 -8.00 -8.28
CA SER A 70 -14.93 -9.36 -8.06
C SER A 70 -14.20 -9.46 -6.72
N LYS A 71 -13.76 -10.67 -6.33
CA LYS A 71 -12.93 -10.85 -5.12
C LYS A 71 -11.53 -10.23 -5.27
N GLU A 72 -10.99 -10.17 -6.49
CA GLU A 72 -9.75 -9.49 -6.83
C GLU A 72 -9.87 -7.98 -6.57
N ASP A 73 -11.05 -7.41 -6.85
CA ASP A 73 -11.30 -5.98 -6.70
C ASP A 73 -11.18 -5.51 -5.24
N VAL A 74 -11.44 -6.39 -4.28
CA VAL A 74 -11.17 -6.14 -2.85
C VAL A 74 -9.69 -5.87 -2.63
N ILE A 75 -8.82 -6.69 -3.23
CA ILE A 75 -7.37 -6.54 -3.12
C ILE A 75 -6.89 -5.28 -3.86
N VAL A 76 -7.41 -5.03 -5.07
CA VAL A 76 -7.09 -3.81 -5.83
C VAL A 76 -7.43 -2.55 -5.04
N ARG A 77 -8.59 -2.53 -4.37
CA ARG A 77 -8.98 -1.41 -3.52
C ARG A 77 -8.06 -1.24 -2.32
N PHE A 78 -7.71 -2.33 -1.64
CA PHE A 78 -6.73 -2.30 -0.55
C PHE A 78 -5.39 -1.72 -1.03
N LEU A 79 -4.88 -2.18 -2.17
CA LEU A 79 -3.64 -1.65 -2.75
C LEU A 79 -3.77 -0.16 -3.13
N ALA A 80 -4.94 0.29 -3.60
CA ALA A 80 -5.17 1.70 -3.90
C ALA A 80 -5.08 2.58 -2.64
N GLU A 81 -5.65 2.12 -1.52
CA GLU A 81 -5.57 2.83 -0.23
C GLU A 81 -4.12 2.87 0.28
N LEU A 82 -3.37 1.78 0.10
CA LEU A 82 -1.95 1.69 0.44
C LEU A 82 -1.13 2.76 -0.32
N GLY A 83 -1.27 2.83 -1.65
CA GLY A 83 -0.57 3.82 -2.47
C GLY A 83 -0.94 5.26 -2.11
N ALA A 84 -2.23 5.52 -1.85
CA ALA A 84 -2.68 6.83 -1.39
C ALA A 84 -2.03 7.21 -0.04
N GLY A 85 -1.80 6.24 0.85
CA GLY A 85 -1.06 6.43 2.11
C GLY A 85 0.40 6.81 1.88
N ILE A 86 1.10 6.08 0.99
CA ILE A 86 2.49 6.36 0.63
C ILE A 86 2.61 7.79 0.06
N ARG A 87 1.76 8.17 -0.89
CA ARG A 87 1.76 9.50 -1.47
C ARG A 87 1.47 10.59 -0.43
N ALA A 88 0.47 10.38 0.44
CA ALA A 88 0.11 11.33 1.48
C ALA A 88 1.25 11.55 2.49
N GLU A 89 2.00 10.50 2.83
CA GLU A 89 3.18 10.64 3.68
C GLU A 89 4.27 11.45 3.00
N LEU A 90 4.59 11.17 1.73
CA LEU A 90 5.56 11.96 0.97
C LEU A 90 5.19 13.45 0.94
N ALA A 91 3.92 13.76 0.68
CA ALA A 91 3.38 15.12 0.66
C ALA A 91 3.49 15.82 2.03
N ALA A 92 3.39 15.07 3.13
CA ALA A 92 3.45 15.61 4.49
C ALA A 92 4.88 15.83 5.00
N ARG A 93 5.91 15.33 4.30
CA ARG A 93 7.30 15.48 4.75
C ARG A 93 7.79 16.93 4.64
N PRO A 94 8.64 17.40 5.58
CA PRO A 94 9.23 18.73 5.50
C PRO A 94 9.96 18.98 4.17
N ALA A 95 9.78 20.16 3.56
CA ALA A 95 10.40 20.47 2.26
C ALA A 95 11.94 20.40 2.27
N ALA A 96 12.56 20.70 3.41
CA ALA A 96 14.00 20.65 3.57
C ALA A 96 14.57 19.24 3.80
N GLU A 97 13.70 18.22 3.96
CA GLU A 97 14.18 16.85 4.16
C GLU A 97 14.75 16.29 2.85
N PRO A 98 15.92 15.61 2.88
CA PRO A 98 16.50 14.99 1.69
C PRO A 98 15.53 14.01 1.00
N PRO A 99 15.55 13.92 -0.34
CA PRO A 99 14.66 13.02 -1.08
C PRO A 99 14.72 11.56 -0.63
N SER A 100 15.93 11.05 -0.32
CA SER A 100 16.11 9.69 0.21
C SER A 100 15.37 9.47 1.52
N ALA A 101 15.44 10.42 2.46
CA ALA A 101 14.76 10.34 3.74
C ALA A 101 13.24 10.43 3.56
N ALA A 102 12.75 11.39 2.77
CA ALA A 102 11.32 11.57 2.50
C ALA A 102 10.70 10.32 1.85
N LEU A 103 11.34 9.77 0.81
CA LEU A 103 10.89 8.55 0.14
C LEU A 103 10.96 7.33 1.06
N ARG A 104 12.04 7.18 1.85
CA ARG A 104 12.14 6.11 2.83
C ARG A 104 10.98 6.16 3.84
N HIS A 105 10.67 7.33 4.39
CA HIS A 105 9.54 7.50 5.30
C HIS A 105 8.22 7.12 4.63
N ALA A 106 7.99 7.59 3.40
CA ALA A 106 6.78 7.29 2.66
C ALA A 106 6.54 5.78 2.48
N VAL A 107 7.54 5.04 1.99
CA VAL A 107 7.41 3.59 1.78
C VAL A 107 7.47 2.78 3.08
N SER A 108 8.01 3.34 4.17
CA SER A 108 8.05 2.68 5.47
C SER A 108 6.67 2.56 6.13
N VAL A 109 5.72 3.42 5.77
CA VAL A 109 4.37 3.41 6.36
C VAL A 109 3.67 2.07 6.22
N PRO A 110 3.49 1.51 5.01
CA PRO A 110 2.89 0.19 4.86
C PRO A 110 3.77 -0.94 5.42
N LEU A 111 5.09 -0.78 5.42
CA LEU A 111 6.02 -1.79 5.95
C LEU A 111 6.01 -1.84 7.47
N ALA A 112 5.78 -0.73 8.16
CA ALA A 112 5.60 -0.71 9.61
C ALA A 112 4.37 -1.53 10.04
N ALA A 113 3.27 -1.45 9.27
CA ALA A 113 2.10 -2.27 9.50
C ALA A 113 2.38 -3.78 9.36
N CYS A 114 3.36 -4.17 8.53
CA CYS A 114 3.82 -5.56 8.45
C CYS A 114 4.43 -6.04 9.77
N GLY A 115 5.27 -5.22 10.41
CA GLY A 115 5.85 -5.54 11.72
C GLY A 115 4.80 -5.58 12.85
N GLU A 116 3.86 -4.65 12.86
CA GLU A 116 2.82 -4.56 13.90
C GLU A 116 1.78 -5.71 13.85
N HIS A 117 1.49 -6.23 12.67
CA HIS A 117 0.45 -7.25 12.45
C HIS A 117 1.01 -8.66 12.15
N GLY A 118 2.33 -8.82 12.15
CA GLY A 118 3.05 -10.09 12.13
C GLY A 118 2.50 -11.12 11.13
N ASP A 119 2.10 -12.29 11.64
CA ASP A 119 1.64 -13.43 10.84
C ASP A 119 0.50 -13.12 9.86
N ARG A 120 -0.41 -12.22 10.24
CA ARG A 120 -1.54 -11.87 9.38
C ARG A 120 -1.07 -11.05 8.18
N ALA A 121 -0.18 -10.10 8.42
CA ALA A 121 0.42 -9.28 7.38
C ALA A 121 1.24 -10.15 6.43
N LEU A 122 2.01 -11.06 6.98
CA LEU A 122 2.81 -12.01 6.21
C LEU A 122 1.93 -12.83 5.26
N ARG A 123 0.86 -13.44 5.78
CA ARG A 123 -0.06 -14.20 4.92
C ARG A 123 -0.70 -13.34 3.83
N ALA A 124 -1.05 -12.09 4.12
CA ALA A 124 -1.61 -11.18 3.13
C ALA A 124 -0.58 -10.83 2.03
N VAL A 125 0.65 -10.53 2.40
CA VAL A 125 1.74 -10.27 1.45
C VAL A 125 2.05 -11.52 0.61
N GLN A 126 2.18 -12.69 1.25
CA GLN A 126 2.38 -13.95 0.56
C GLN A 126 1.25 -14.29 -0.41
N LEU A 127 -0.01 -14.06 -0.01
CA LEU A 127 -1.18 -14.23 -0.87
C LEU A 127 -1.05 -13.36 -2.14
N ILE A 128 -0.71 -12.08 -1.97
CA ILE A 128 -0.59 -11.13 -3.10
C ILE A 128 0.59 -11.50 -4.00
N LEU A 129 1.76 -11.79 -3.44
CA LEU A 129 2.97 -12.05 -4.22
C LEU A 129 2.98 -13.44 -4.88
N ARG A 130 2.37 -14.46 -4.24
CA ARG A 130 2.42 -15.85 -4.72
C ARG A 130 1.21 -16.26 -5.57
N THR A 131 0.13 -15.47 -5.59
CA THR A 131 -1.05 -15.71 -6.46
C THR A 131 -0.87 -14.93 -7.78
N PRO A 132 -0.67 -15.58 -8.94
CA PRO A 132 -0.33 -14.87 -10.19
C PRO A 132 -1.31 -13.74 -10.56
N ALA A 133 -2.62 -13.98 -10.40
CA ALA A 133 -3.65 -12.98 -10.69
C ALA A 133 -3.54 -11.74 -9.76
N LEU A 134 -3.26 -11.94 -8.48
CA LEU A 134 -3.11 -10.84 -7.51
C LEU A 134 -1.77 -10.12 -7.68
N HIS A 135 -0.71 -10.87 -7.99
CA HIS A 135 0.61 -10.28 -8.27
C HIS A 135 0.56 -9.37 -9.50
N ALA A 136 -0.13 -9.79 -10.57
CA ALA A 136 -0.35 -8.94 -11.74
C ALA A 136 -1.06 -7.62 -11.36
N ARG A 137 -2.10 -7.68 -10.52
CA ARG A 137 -2.80 -6.49 -10.01
C ARG A 137 -1.93 -5.62 -9.12
N PHE A 138 -1.07 -6.22 -8.31
CA PHE A 138 -0.09 -5.49 -7.50
C PHE A 138 0.88 -4.70 -8.40
N LEU A 139 1.46 -5.33 -9.42
CA LEU A 139 2.36 -4.66 -10.37
C LEU A 139 1.67 -3.54 -11.15
N GLU A 140 0.42 -3.76 -11.59
CA GLU A 140 -0.39 -2.74 -12.24
C GLU A 140 -0.63 -1.53 -11.32
N ARG A 141 -0.95 -1.76 -10.05
CA ARG A 141 -1.13 -0.68 -9.06
C ARG A 141 0.19 0.02 -8.74
N GLN A 142 1.28 -0.72 -8.66
CA GLN A 142 2.61 -0.15 -8.42
C GLN A 142 3.02 0.81 -9.55
N ALA A 143 2.65 0.51 -10.80
CA ALA A 143 2.84 1.45 -11.92
C ALA A 143 2.06 2.77 -11.70
N GLY A 144 0.81 2.70 -11.19
CA GLY A 144 0.05 3.89 -10.82
C GLY A 144 0.69 4.67 -9.66
N TRP A 145 1.18 3.98 -8.64
CA TRP A 145 1.92 4.64 -7.53
C TRP A 145 3.18 5.35 -8.03
N HIS A 146 3.86 4.75 -9.01
CA HIS A 146 5.04 5.36 -9.62
C HIS A 146 4.70 6.73 -10.23
N GLU A 147 3.61 6.82 -10.99
CA GLU A 147 3.16 8.10 -11.57
C GLU A 147 2.77 9.11 -10.48
N GLU A 148 2.02 8.68 -9.46
CA GLU A 148 1.60 9.53 -8.35
C GLU A 148 2.79 10.07 -7.53
N LEU A 149 3.77 9.22 -7.22
CA LEU A 149 4.97 9.62 -6.49
C LEU A 149 5.90 10.49 -7.34
N THR A 150 5.99 10.24 -8.64
CA THR A 150 6.72 11.11 -9.59
C THR A 150 6.16 12.53 -9.55
N ALA A 151 4.85 12.68 -9.67
CA ALA A 151 4.19 13.97 -9.62
C ALA A 151 4.38 14.69 -8.27
N GLU A 152 4.24 13.95 -7.17
CA GLU A 152 4.42 14.51 -5.82
C GLU A 152 5.86 14.96 -5.57
N LEU A 153 6.83 14.14 -6.01
CA LEU A 153 8.26 14.47 -5.86
C LEU A 153 8.66 15.66 -6.74
N ALA A 154 8.14 15.72 -7.98
CA ALA A 154 8.33 16.86 -8.87
C ALA A 154 7.79 18.15 -8.27
N HIS A 155 6.57 18.12 -7.72
CA HIS A 155 5.97 19.25 -7.01
C HIS A 155 6.82 19.67 -5.80
N ARG A 156 7.26 18.73 -4.98
CA ARG A 156 8.09 18.97 -3.80
C ARG A 156 9.43 19.65 -4.14
N LEU A 157 10.01 19.29 -5.27
CA LEU A 157 11.35 19.78 -5.70
C LEU A 157 11.27 20.98 -6.66
N ASP A 158 10.06 21.47 -6.94
CA ASP A 158 9.81 22.53 -7.93
C ASP A 158 10.42 22.21 -9.29
N ARG A 159 10.19 20.98 -9.79
CA ARG A 159 10.72 20.47 -11.05
C ARG A 159 9.61 20.13 -12.03
N ASP A 160 9.87 20.30 -13.32
CA ASP A 160 8.98 19.84 -14.38
C ASP A 160 9.21 18.34 -14.65
N PRO A 161 8.25 17.45 -14.35
CA PRO A 161 8.42 16.02 -14.57
C PRO A 161 8.51 15.62 -16.07
N ALA A 162 8.14 16.52 -16.99
CA ALA A 162 8.28 16.28 -18.41
C ALA A 162 9.70 16.59 -18.91
N ALA A 163 10.42 17.49 -18.25
CA ALA A 163 11.77 17.91 -18.62
C ALA A 163 12.86 17.25 -17.78
N ASP A 164 12.55 16.86 -16.54
CA ASP A 164 13.50 16.30 -15.58
C ASP A 164 13.20 14.83 -15.29
N LEU A 165 14.16 13.96 -15.56
CA LEU A 165 14.06 12.51 -15.32
C LEU A 165 14.17 12.15 -13.83
N TYR A 166 14.74 13.03 -13.00
CA TYR A 166 15.06 12.71 -11.61
C TYR A 166 13.82 12.29 -10.80
N PRO A 167 12.68 13.03 -10.79
CA PRO A 167 11.51 12.62 -10.01
C PRO A 167 11.01 11.22 -10.35
N ARG A 168 11.03 10.88 -11.65
CA ARG A 168 10.61 9.57 -12.14
C ARG A 168 11.56 8.46 -11.72
N LEU A 169 12.87 8.68 -11.83
CA LEU A 169 13.89 7.72 -11.41
C LEU A 169 13.85 7.51 -9.89
N ALA A 170 13.77 8.59 -9.12
CA ALA A 170 13.75 8.53 -7.66
C ALA A 170 12.51 7.78 -7.14
N ALA A 171 11.32 8.05 -7.69
CA ALA A 171 10.11 7.31 -7.37
C ALA A 171 10.25 5.82 -7.72
N GLY A 172 10.81 5.50 -8.88
CA GLY A 172 11.06 4.12 -9.31
C GLY A 172 12.01 3.38 -8.38
N MET A 173 13.12 3.99 -8.00
CA MET A 173 14.08 3.42 -7.05
C MET A 173 13.43 3.13 -5.69
N ALA A 174 12.62 4.05 -5.16
CA ALA A 174 11.93 3.86 -3.89
C ALA A 174 10.92 2.70 -3.94
N LEU A 175 10.14 2.58 -5.02
CA LEU A 175 9.19 1.47 -5.20
C LEU A 175 9.88 0.13 -5.46
N THR A 176 11.03 0.13 -6.13
CA THR A 176 11.85 -1.08 -6.29
C THR A 176 12.36 -1.56 -4.92
N ALA A 177 12.86 -0.64 -4.08
CA ALA A 177 13.26 -0.97 -2.71
C ALA A 177 12.08 -1.52 -1.89
N PHE A 178 10.89 -0.90 -2.00
CA PHE A 178 9.67 -1.37 -1.36
C PHE A 178 9.33 -2.81 -1.76
N GLY A 179 9.32 -3.11 -3.07
CA GLY A 179 9.06 -4.47 -3.57
C GLY A 179 10.08 -5.48 -3.06
N ALA A 180 11.37 -5.17 -3.14
CA ALA A 180 12.45 -6.04 -2.67
C ALA A 180 12.37 -6.34 -1.15
N VAL A 181 11.94 -5.35 -0.35
CA VAL A 181 11.71 -5.55 1.09
C VAL A 181 10.55 -6.51 1.33
N LEU A 182 9.41 -6.33 0.64
CA LEU A 182 8.26 -7.22 0.75
C LEU A 182 8.59 -8.66 0.34
N GLU A 183 9.28 -8.84 -0.79
CA GLU A 183 9.73 -10.15 -1.28
C GLU A 183 10.65 -10.81 -0.25
N ARG A 184 11.69 -10.11 0.22
CA ARG A 184 12.65 -10.65 1.19
C ARG A 184 11.98 -11.03 2.51
N TRP A 185 11.06 -10.20 2.99
CA TRP A 185 10.30 -10.50 4.20
C TRP A 185 9.39 -11.72 4.02
N SER A 186 8.67 -11.79 2.88
CA SER A 186 7.84 -12.94 2.51
C SER A 186 8.65 -14.24 2.41
N ASP A 187 9.84 -14.21 1.78
CA ASP A 187 10.69 -15.36 1.56
C ASP A 187 11.37 -15.86 2.84
N SER A 188 11.54 -14.98 3.83
CA SER A 188 12.04 -15.34 5.15
C SER A 188 10.95 -15.89 6.10
N ASP A 189 9.72 -16.08 5.58
CA ASP A 189 8.54 -16.39 6.40
C ASP A 189 8.36 -15.43 7.60
N GLY A 190 8.66 -14.15 7.38
CA GLY A 190 8.52 -13.10 8.38
C GLY A 190 9.68 -12.98 9.37
N ALA A 191 10.73 -13.78 9.24
CA ALA A 191 11.89 -13.75 10.16
C ALA A 191 12.76 -12.48 10.01
N ALA A 192 12.79 -11.87 8.82
CA ALA A 192 13.50 -10.62 8.58
C ALA A 192 12.67 -9.43 9.08
N ASP A 193 13.34 -8.40 9.65
CA ASP A 193 12.67 -7.16 10.06
C ASP A 193 12.48 -6.23 8.85
N PRO A 194 11.23 -5.87 8.46
CA PRO A 194 10.98 -4.93 7.36
C PRO A 194 11.62 -3.56 7.57
N ALA A 195 11.71 -3.08 8.81
CA ALA A 195 12.31 -1.78 9.10
C ALA A 195 13.83 -1.80 8.85
N GLU A 196 14.51 -2.87 9.29
CA GLU A 196 15.93 -3.06 9.03
C GLU A 196 16.21 -3.23 7.53
N LEU A 197 15.42 -4.05 6.84
CA LEU A 197 15.54 -4.24 5.39
C LEU A 197 15.37 -2.91 4.64
N THR A 198 14.39 -2.08 5.03
CA THR A 198 14.16 -0.77 4.44
C THR A 198 15.34 0.16 4.68
N ALA A 199 15.86 0.21 5.91
CA ALA A 199 17.03 1.03 6.24
C ALA A 199 18.24 0.63 5.38
N ARG A 200 18.50 -0.65 5.21
CA ARG A 200 19.59 -1.17 4.37
C ARG A 200 19.40 -0.86 2.89
N ALA A 201 18.19 -1.03 2.36
CA ALA A 201 17.88 -0.70 0.97
C ALA A 201 18.13 0.80 0.69
N PHE A 202 17.63 1.67 1.57
CA PHE A 202 17.83 3.11 1.39
C PHE A 202 19.25 3.59 1.67
N ALA A 203 20.05 2.90 2.47
CA ALA A 203 21.48 3.19 2.61
C ALA A 203 22.22 3.02 1.27
N VAL A 204 21.79 2.08 0.43
CA VAL A 204 22.34 1.89 -0.93
C VAL A 204 21.85 2.98 -1.88
N LEU A 205 20.60 3.42 -1.78
CA LEU A 205 19.98 4.36 -2.70
C LEU A 205 20.26 5.84 -2.38
N ALA A 206 20.50 6.18 -1.10
CA ALA A 206 20.63 7.57 -0.65
C ALA A 206 21.67 8.36 -1.43
N PRO A 207 22.88 7.86 -1.74
CA PRO A 207 23.85 8.63 -2.51
C PRO A 207 23.35 9.06 -3.89
N ALA A 208 22.54 8.23 -4.56
CA ALA A 208 21.95 8.55 -5.86
C ALA A 208 20.71 9.45 -5.73
N LEU A 209 19.92 9.26 -4.67
CA LEU A 209 18.73 10.05 -4.41
C LEU A 209 19.04 11.47 -3.93
N ASP A 210 20.15 11.67 -3.22
CA ASP A 210 20.50 12.95 -2.63
C ASP A 210 21.61 13.66 -3.44
N ALA A 211 22.03 13.06 -4.56
CA ALA A 211 22.99 13.70 -5.46
C ALA A 211 22.40 15.04 -5.96
N PRO A 212 23.16 16.14 -5.93
CA PRO A 212 22.70 17.38 -6.52
C PRO A 212 22.42 17.13 -8.00
N ALA A 213 21.22 17.49 -8.44
CA ALA A 213 20.91 17.45 -9.86
C ALA A 213 21.82 18.47 -10.56
N GLY A 214 22.66 17.99 -11.44
CA GLY A 214 23.51 18.81 -12.31
C GLY A 214 22.70 19.68 -13.26
#